data_7380a46b873563a51378fb56dee381e2
#
_entry.id   7380a46b873563a51378fb56dee381e2
#
_cell.length_a   1.000
_cell.length_b   1.000
_cell.length_c   1.000
_cell.angle_alpha   90.00
_cell.angle_beta   90.00
_cell.angle_gamma   90.00
#
_symmetry.space_group_name_H-M   'P 1'
#
loop_
_entity.id
_entity.type
_entity.pdbx_description
1 polymer ?
#
loop_
_entity_poly.entity_id
_entity_poly.type
_entity_poly.pdbx_seq_one_letter_code
_entity_poly.pdbx_strand_id
1 'polypeptide(L)'
;MTATSTHPVGERLREPGPKRLLALDGGGIRGLVTLGYLAKIESVLRQRSGRPELVLSDYFDLIGGTSTGSIIATLLSLGWSVERILGLYHEVGRKAFTPKKSWLGAVGRSLGAKFDDRPLTKLLRQHLGEVFRKLAAQRE
;
A
#
# COMPACT_ATOMS: atom_id res chain seq x y z
N MET A 1 -17.38 -21.51 9.74
CA MET A 1 -16.20 -21.56 10.65
C MET A 1 -15.10 -20.76 9.98
N THR A 2 -14.96 -19.51 10.38
CA THR A 2 -14.04 -18.53 9.83
C THR A 2 -12.67 -18.74 10.49
N ALA A 3 -11.76 -19.41 9.80
CA ALA A 3 -10.36 -19.44 10.22
C ALA A 3 -9.73 -18.05 9.90
N THR A 4 -9.91 -17.11 10.79
CA THR A 4 -9.06 -15.93 10.85
C THR A 4 -7.66 -16.44 11.13
N SER A 5 -6.75 -16.31 10.16
CA SER A 5 -5.33 -16.63 10.36
C SER A 5 -4.77 -15.69 11.43
N THR A 6 -4.83 -16.14 12.68
CA THR A 6 -4.34 -15.43 13.86
C THR A 6 -2.88 -15.78 14.16
N HIS A 7 -2.07 -16.08 13.12
CA HIS A 7 -0.63 -16.22 13.36
C HIS A 7 -0.01 -14.81 13.44
N PRO A 8 0.57 -14.44 14.59
CA PRO A 8 1.36 -13.23 14.68
C PRO A 8 2.42 -13.21 13.56
N VAL A 9 2.58 -12.09 12.89
CA VAL A 9 3.48 -11.94 11.71
C VAL A 9 4.88 -12.51 11.98
N GLY A 10 5.34 -12.48 13.25
CA GLY A 10 6.63 -13.04 13.66
C GLY A 10 6.72 -14.57 13.66
N GLU A 11 5.62 -15.29 13.79
CA GLU A 11 5.62 -16.77 13.82
C GLU A 11 5.79 -17.34 12.41
N ARG A 12 5.08 -16.83 11.43
CA ARG A 12 5.22 -17.28 10.03
C ARG A 12 6.64 -17.17 9.49
N LEU A 13 7.38 -16.15 9.89
CA LEU A 13 8.79 -16.00 9.49
C LEU A 13 9.72 -17.01 10.17
N ARG A 14 9.37 -17.52 11.37
CA ARG A 14 10.16 -18.49 12.13
C ARG A 14 9.86 -19.94 11.77
N GLU A 15 8.70 -20.21 11.19
CA GLU A 15 8.37 -21.57 10.73
C GLU A 15 9.38 -22.06 9.69
N PRO A 16 9.80 -23.33 9.74
CA PRO A 16 10.70 -23.88 8.71
C PRO A 16 10.00 -23.95 7.35
N GLY A 17 10.77 -23.79 6.26
CA GLY A 17 10.26 -23.92 4.90
C GLY A 17 10.46 -22.66 4.04
N PRO A 18 10.06 -22.71 2.76
CA PRO A 18 10.24 -21.60 1.83
C PRO A 18 9.36 -20.43 2.21
N LYS A 19 9.92 -19.20 2.10
CA LYS A 19 9.23 -17.94 2.40
C LYS A 19 8.89 -17.19 1.12
N ARG A 20 7.71 -16.57 1.11
CA ARG A 20 7.23 -15.73 0.02
C ARG A 20 7.48 -14.27 0.37
N LEU A 21 8.35 -13.64 -0.39
CA LEU A 21 8.74 -12.25 -0.19
C LEU A 21 8.20 -11.40 -1.34
N LEU A 22 7.64 -10.25 -1.03
CA LEU A 22 7.23 -9.25 -2.01
C LEU A 22 8.03 -7.97 -1.80
N ALA A 23 8.85 -7.61 -2.78
CA ALA A 23 9.61 -6.36 -2.82
C ALA A 23 9.01 -5.42 -3.87
N LEU A 24 8.75 -4.17 -3.47
CA LEU A 24 8.10 -3.17 -4.30
C LEU A 24 9.01 -1.96 -4.50
N ASP A 25 9.32 -1.65 -5.76
CA ASP A 25 10.10 -0.48 -6.11
C ASP A 25 9.28 0.82 -6.01
N GLY A 26 9.98 1.91 -5.75
CA GLY A 26 9.43 3.26 -5.84
C GLY A 26 9.27 3.71 -7.29
N GLY A 27 8.65 4.86 -7.49
CA GLY A 27 8.49 5.42 -8.83
C GLY A 27 7.35 6.44 -8.96
N GLY A 28 6.85 7.00 -7.86
CA GLY A 28 5.79 7.99 -7.89
C GLY A 28 4.51 7.43 -8.54
N ILE A 29 4.03 8.09 -9.61
CA ILE A 29 2.81 7.68 -10.33
C ILE A 29 2.91 6.28 -10.94
N ARG A 30 4.12 5.78 -11.21
CA ARG A 30 4.31 4.39 -11.70
C ARG A 30 3.83 3.34 -10.72
N GLY A 31 3.62 3.70 -9.43
CA GLY A 31 2.95 2.86 -8.44
C GLY A 31 1.57 2.36 -8.90
N LEU A 32 0.87 3.09 -9.80
CA LEU A 32 -0.38 2.62 -10.41
C LEU A 32 -0.17 1.38 -11.28
N VAL A 33 0.94 1.30 -12.01
CA VAL A 33 1.28 0.10 -12.81
C VAL A 33 1.55 -1.09 -11.88
N THR A 34 2.33 -0.87 -10.83
CA THR A 34 2.58 -1.87 -9.78
C THR A 34 1.27 -2.38 -9.18
N LEU A 35 0.35 -1.48 -8.81
CA LEU A 35 -0.96 -1.85 -8.28
C LEU A 35 -1.80 -2.64 -9.30
N GLY A 36 -1.70 -2.34 -10.60
CA GLY A 36 -2.35 -3.12 -11.65
C GLY A 36 -1.89 -4.58 -11.68
N TYR A 37 -0.58 -4.82 -11.59
CA TYR A 37 -0.03 -6.18 -11.48
C TYR A 37 -0.45 -6.87 -10.18
N LEU A 38 -0.38 -6.17 -9.05
CA LEU A 38 -0.79 -6.70 -7.74
C LEU A 38 -2.28 -7.06 -7.72
N ALA A 39 -3.15 -6.27 -8.34
CA ALA A 39 -4.58 -6.58 -8.47
C ALA A 39 -4.80 -7.88 -9.25
N LYS A 40 -4.03 -8.11 -10.32
CA LYS A 40 -4.09 -9.37 -11.07
C LYS A 40 -3.61 -10.54 -10.21
N ILE A 41 -2.51 -10.38 -9.48
CA ILE A 41 -1.99 -11.42 -8.56
C ILE A 41 -3.03 -11.74 -7.49
N GLU A 42 -3.61 -10.74 -6.83
CA GLU A 42 -4.64 -10.93 -5.80
C GLU A 42 -5.86 -11.67 -6.36
N SER A 43 -6.32 -11.28 -7.56
CA SER A 43 -7.44 -11.95 -8.26
C SER A 43 -7.14 -13.43 -8.54
N VAL A 44 -5.95 -13.76 -9.05
CA VAL A 44 -5.54 -15.14 -9.33
C VAL A 44 -5.43 -15.97 -8.04
N LEU A 45 -4.90 -15.38 -6.96
CA LEU A 45 -4.80 -16.05 -5.66
C LEU A 45 -6.17 -16.33 -5.07
N ARG A 46 -7.11 -15.38 -5.15
CA ARG A 46 -8.51 -15.57 -4.74
C ARG A 46 -9.17 -16.72 -5.51
N GLN A 47 -9.02 -16.73 -6.82
CA GLN A 47 -9.59 -17.77 -7.67
C GLN A 47 -9.02 -19.15 -7.34
N ARG A 48 -7.68 -19.26 -7.19
CA ARG A 48 -7.02 -20.55 -6.92
C ARG A 48 -7.27 -21.08 -5.52
N SER A 49 -7.43 -20.21 -4.55
CA SER A 49 -7.69 -20.60 -3.15
C SER A 49 -9.17 -20.81 -2.84
N GLY A 50 -10.08 -20.37 -3.71
CA GLY A 50 -11.51 -20.34 -3.42
C GLY A 50 -11.90 -19.34 -2.32
N ARG A 51 -11.00 -18.40 -1.98
CA ARG A 51 -11.19 -17.39 -0.92
C ARG A 51 -11.35 -16.01 -1.54
N PRO A 52 -12.57 -15.51 -1.74
CA PRO A 52 -12.80 -14.21 -2.36
C PRO A 52 -12.30 -13.03 -1.52
N GLU A 53 -12.21 -13.22 -0.20
CA GLU A 53 -11.74 -12.22 0.77
C GLU A 53 -10.21 -12.17 0.93
N LEU A 54 -9.45 -13.09 0.32
CA LEU A 54 -8.00 -13.17 0.44
C LEU A 54 -7.34 -11.85 0.04
N VAL A 55 -6.42 -11.38 0.87
CA VAL A 55 -5.55 -10.22 0.61
C VAL A 55 -4.09 -10.66 0.52
N LEU A 56 -3.23 -9.83 -0.09
CA LEU A 56 -1.85 -10.22 -0.35
C LEU A 56 -1.04 -10.49 0.93
N SER A 57 -1.37 -9.87 2.05
CA SER A 57 -0.76 -10.19 3.37
C SER A 57 -1.08 -11.60 3.87
N ASP A 58 -2.14 -12.24 3.37
CA ASP A 58 -2.41 -13.64 3.71
C ASP A 58 -1.49 -14.61 2.96
N TYR A 59 -0.94 -14.17 1.83
CA TYR A 59 -0.12 -15.00 0.95
C TYR A 59 1.38 -14.77 1.13
N PHE A 60 1.81 -13.52 1.28
CA PHE A 60 3.23 -13.19 1.45
C PHE A 60 3.62 -13.17 2.93
N ASP A 61 4.80 -13.71 3.24
CA ASP A 61 5.35 -13.75 4.60
C ASP A 61 6.07 -12.45 4.97
N LEU A 62 6.61 -11.74 3.97
CA LEU A 62 7.22 -10.42 4.12
C LEU A 62 6.89 -9.55 2.92
N ILE A 63 6.46 -8.33 3.18
CA ILE A 63 6.21 -7.32 2.14
C ILE A 63 7.03 -6.09 2.48
N GLY A 64 7.87 -5.64 1.56
CA GLY A 64 8.70 -4.46 1.74
C GLY A 64 8.73 -3.60 0.48
N GLY A 65 9.23 -2.37 0.61
CA GLY A 65 9.34 -1.49 -0.55
C GLY A 65 10.10 -0.20 -0.27
N THR A 66 10.38 0.56 -1.34
CA THR A 66 11.05 1.85 -1.29
C THR A 66 10.16 2.97 -1.80
N SER A 67 10.25 4.18 -1.25
CA SER A 67 9.47 5.35 -1.68
C SER A 67 7.97 5.03 -1.78
N THR A 68 7.34 5.27 -2.91
CA THR A 68 5.92 4.92 -3.18
C THR A 68 5.63 3.44 -2.95
N GLY A 69 6.58 2.55 -3.27
CA GLY A 69 6.49 1.11 -3.00
C GLY A 69 6.39 0.81 -1.50
N SER A 70 7.05 1.59 -0.63
CA SER A 70 6.94 1.41 0.82
C SER A 70 5.54 1.76 1.35
N ILE A 71 4.87 2.73 0.76
CA ILE A 71 3.49 3.08 1.10
C ILE A 71 2.55 1.93 0.72
N ILE A 72 2.70 1.39 -0.49
CA ILE A 72 1.91 0.24 -0.95
C ILE A 72 2.19 -0.97 -0.03
N ALA A 73 3.46 -1.27 0.25
CA ALA A 73 3.87 -2.37 1.12
C ALA A 73 3.25 -2.26 2.51
N THR A 74 3.26 -1.07 3.10
CA THR A 74 2.64 -0.82 4.40
C THR A 74 1.14 -1.08 4.38
N LEU A 75 0.41 -0.55 3.39
CA LEU A 75 -1.03 -0.74 3.29
C LEU A 75 -1.41 -2.21 3.05
N LEU A 76 -0.65 -2.92 2.21
CA LEU A 76 -0.81 -4.36 2.01
C LEU A 76 -0.58 -5.14 3.32
N SER A 77 0.49 -4.84 4.06
CA SER A 77 0.82 -5.49 5.33
C SER A 77 -0.26 -5.25 6.40
N LEU A 78 -1.02 -4.16 6.28
CA LEU A 78 -2.17 -3.87 7.13
C LEU A 78 -3.45 -4.60 6.70
N GLY A 79 -3.36 -5.51 5.73
CA GLY A 79 -4.49 -6.30 5.25
C GLY A 79 -5.44 -5.54 4.30
N TRP A 80 -4.96 -4.45 3.66
CA TRP A 80 -5.79 -3.78 2.66
C TRP A 80 -5.78 -4.57 1.35
N SER A 81 -6.95 -4.68 0.73
CA SER A 81 -7.03 -5.19 -0.64
C SER A 81 -6.39 -4.23 -1.62
N VAL A 82 -5.85 -4.75 -2.72
CA VAL A 82 -5.25 -3.92 -3.76
C VAL A 82 -6.27 -2.94 -4.36
N GLU A 83 -7.52 -3.34 -4.48
CA GLU A 83 -8.61 -2.47 -4.94
C GLU A 83 -8.79 -1.24 -4.05
N ARG A 84 -8.76 -1.42 -2.73
CA ARG A 84 -8.84 -0.31 -1.76
C ARG A 84 -7.66 0.65 -1.91
N ILE A 85 -6.46 0.11 -2.12
CA ILE A 85 -5.23 0.90 -2.33
C ILE A 85 -5.32 1.68 -3.66
N LEU A 86 -5.84 1.07 -4.72
CA LEU A 86 -6.09 1.73 -6.00
C LEU A 86 -7.05 2.92 -5.84
N GLY A 87 -8.14 2.75 -5.09
CA GLY A 87 -9.08 3.83 -4.78
C GLY A 87 -8.39 5.01 -4.11
N LEU A 88 -7.53 4.75 -3.12
CA LEU A 88 -6.72 5.78 -2.46
C LEU A 88 -5.79 6.50 -3.45
N TYR A 89 -5.10 5.75 -4.31
CA TYR A 89 -4.21 6.32 -5.32
C TYR A 89 -4.95 7.20 -6.34
N HIS A 90 -6.15 6.82 -6.75
CA HIS A 90 -6.99 7.65 -7.63
C HIS A 90 -7.45 8.94 -6.93
N GLU A 91 -7.77 8.87 -5.65
CA GLU A 91 -8.15 10.06 -4.88
C GLU A 91 -6.97 11.03 -4.72
N VAL A 92 -5.80 10.52 -4.32
CA VAL A 92 -4.57 11.30 -4.18
C VAL A 92 -4.12 11.84 -5.54
N GLY A 93 -4.16 11.00 -6.57
CA GLY A 93 -3.74 11.36 -7.93
C GLY A 93 -4.53 12.53 -8.48
N ARG A 94 -5.86 12.53 -8.33
CA ARG A 94 -6.69 13.65 -8.76
C ARG A 94 -6.36 14.95 -8.02
N LYS A 95 -6.01 14.88 -6.73
CA LYS A 95 -5.68 16.06 -5.92
C LYS A 95 -4.24 16.54 -6.12
N ALA A 96 -3.30 15.62 -6.26
CA ALA A 96 -1.87 15.93 -6.36
C ALA A 96 -1.43 16.28 -7.80
N PHE A 97 -2.10 15.73 -8.82
CA PHE A 97 -1.73 15.91 -10.22
C PHE A 97 -2.64 16.89 -10.98
N THR A 98 -3.55 17.59 -10.29
CA THR A 98 -4.30 18.69 -10.91
C THR A 98 -3.30 19.82 -11.22
N PRO A 99 -3.02 20.15 -12.49
CA PRO A 99 -2.11 21.23 -12.80
C PRO A 99 -2.70 22.52 -12.25
N LYS A 100 -2.04 23.12 -11.26
CA LYS A 100 -2.35 24.49 -10.88
C LYS A 100 -2.13 25.36 -12.12
N LYS A 101 -3.22 25.90 -12.69
CA LYS A 101 -3.22 26.87 -13.77
C LYS A 101 -2.53 28.17 -13.29
N SER A 102 -1.22 28.16 -13.17
CA SER A 102 -0.44 29.38 -13.04
C SER A 102 0.73 29.26 -14.01
N TRP A 103 0.62 29.94 -15.13
CA TRP A 103 1.67 30.06 -16.13
C TRP A 103 2.94 30.75 -15.56
N LEU A 104 2.81 31.54 -14.50
CA LEU A 104 3.90 32.15 -13.74
C LEU A 104 4.72 31.15 -12.92
N GLY A 105 4.20 29.94 -12.68
CA GLY A 105 4.91 28.88 -11.97
C GLY A 105 5.94 28.11 -12.80
N ALA A 106 6.14 28.45 -14.07
CA ALA A 106 7.07 27.73 -14.93
C ALA A 106 8.55 28.04 -14.60
N VAL A 107 8.86 29.23 -14.13
CA VAL A 107 10.23 29.68 -13.82
C VAL A 107 10.69 29.18 -12.44
N GLY A 108 9.78 29.01 -11.47
CA GLY A 108 10.11 28.52 -10.12
C GLY A 108 10.32 27.00 -10.00
N ARG A 109 10.04 26.22 -11.05
CA ARG A 109 10.09 24.74 -11.03
C ARG A 109 11.48 24.13 -11.17
N SER A 110 12.51 24.96 -11.34
CA SER A 110 13.90 24.46 -11.49
C SER A 110 14.60 24.13 -10.18
N LEU A 111 14.06 24.56 -9.02
CA LEU A 111 14.74 24.46 -7.73
C LEU A 111 13.90 23.91 -6.56
N GLY A 112 12.67 23.43 -6.79
CA GLY A 112 11.78 22.94 -5.72
C GLY A 112 11.15 21.59 -6.00
N ALA A 113 10.69 20.90 -4.95
CA ALA A 113 10.02 19.63 -5.03
C ALA A 113 8.87 19.65 -6.05
N LYS A 114 8.92 18.71 -7.00
CA LYS A 114 8.07 18.67 -8.20
C LYS A 114 6.60 18.36 -7.92
N PHE A 115 6.26 17.99 -6.68
CA PHE A 115 4.92 17.55 -6.27
C PHE A 115 4.56 18.10 -4.89
N ASP A 116 3.29 18.46 -4.69
CA ASP A 116 2.76 18.80 -3.38
C ASP A 116 2.50 17.48 -2.62
N ASP A 117 3.28 17.22 -1.57
CA ASP A 117 3.18 16.03 -0.73
C ASP A 117 2.11 16.13 0.37
N ARG A 118 1.55 17.33 0.59
CA ARG A 118 0.58 17.60 1.65
C ARG A 118 -0.68 16.72 1.57
N PRO A 119 -1.30 16.49 0.38
CA PRO A 119 -2.46 15.60 0.28
C PRO A 119 -2.13 14.17 0.68
N LEU A 120 -0.97 13.67 0.24
CA LEU A 120 -0.50 12.33 0.57
C LEU A 120 -0.19 12.20 2.06
N THR A 121 0.53 13.17 2.63
CA THR A 121 0.87 13.21 4.06
C THR A 121 -0.39 13.23 4.92
N LYS A 122 -1.40 14.02 4.54
CA LYS A 122 -2.68 14.10 5.27
C LYS A 122 -3.41 12.75 5.24
N LEU A 123 -3.51 12.11 4.08
CA LEU A 123 -4.16 10.80 3.93
C LEU A 123 -3.42 9.70 4.70
N LEU A 124 -2.10 9.67 4.60
CA LEU A 124 -1.29 8.71 5.36
C LEU A 124 -1.45 8.90 6.87
N ARG A 125 -1.42 10.13 7.36
CA ARG A 125 -1.66 10.41 8.79
C ARG A 125 -3.06 9.99 9.23
N GLN A 126 -4.07 10.21 8.40
CA GLN A 126 -5.45 9.82 8.72
C GLN A 126 -5.58 8.29 8.82
N HIS A 127 -5.10 7.54 7.84
CA HIS A 127 -5.25 6.09 7.79
C HIS A 127 -4.26 5.34 8.68
N LEU A 128 -2.98 5.75 8.68
CA LEU A 128 -1.97 5.13 9.55
C LEU A 128 -2.19 5.52 11.02
N GLY A 129 -2.65 6.73 11.31
CA GLY A 129 -2.98 7.16 12.66
C GLY A 129 -4.07 6.31 13.32
N GLU A 130 -5.07 5.85 12.56
CA GLU A 130 -6.08 4.91 13.05
C GLU A 130 -5.49 3.52 13.33
N VAL A 131 -4.60 3.05 12.44
CA VAL A 131 -3.94 1.75 12.60
C VAL A 131 -3.03 1.75 13.81
N PHE A 132 -2.20 2.78 13.98
CA PHE A 132 -1.34 2.91 15.16
C PHE A 132 -2.14 2.98 16.46
N ARG A 133 -3.28 3.67 16.48
CA ARG A 133 -4.19 3.67 17.64
C ARG A 133 -4.75 2.30 17.95
N LYS A 134 -5.18 1.55 16.94
CA LYS A 134 -5.68 0.17 17.11
C LYS A 134 -4.60 -0.79 17.61
N LEU A 135 -3.38 -0.69 17.07
CA LEU A 135 -2.25 -1.51 17.52
C LEU A 135 -1.80 -1.17 18.94
N ALA A 136 -1.84 0.10 19.33
CA ALA A 136 -1.55 0.52 20.70
C ALA A 136 -2.58 -0.01 21.69
N ALA A 137 -3.87 0.03 21.35
CA ALA A 137 -4.97 -0.48 22.19
C ALA A 137 -4.99 -2.02 22.35
N GLN A 138 -4.26 -2.77 21.51
CA GLN A 138 -4.14 -4.23 21.64
C GLN A 138 -2.97 -4.66 22.54
N ARG A 139 -2.18 -3.71 23.06
CA ARG A 139 -1.03 -4.01 23.94
C ARG A 139 -1.31 -3.79 25.42
N GLU A 140 -2.51 -3.33 25.77
CA GLU A 140 -3.06 -3.26 27.12
C GLU A 140 -3.92 -4.48 27.42
#